data_37440ba7684e4fed7afd77523ca4118f
#
_entry.id   37440ba7684e4fed7afd77523ca4118f
#
_cell.length_a   1.000
_cell.length_b   1.000
_cell.length_c   1.000
_cell.angle_alpha   90.00
_cell.angle_beta   90.00
_cell.angle_gamma   90.00
#
_symmetry.space_group_name_H-M   'P 1'
#
loop_
_entity.id
_entity.type
_entity.pdbx_description
1 polymer ?
#
loop_
_entity_poly.entity_id
_entity_poly.type
_entity_poly.pdbx_seq_one_letter_code
_entity_poly.pdbx_strand_id
1 'polypeptide(L)'
;MKRKNTKIAVKGKQIGISLHNSREFLSLTDMACLKDSKRTDYIIQNWLRNRNTIEFLGIWEKINNPDFNPIEFDGFRKNAGLNSFVLTSKQWIEKTNAIGIIAQAGRYGGTYAHVDIALEFGMWISAEFKIYLVKEFQRLKDEEQNQSGWDIKRNLTKMNYRIHTDAIKENLIPKHLTNSSFLRRQESPKTIVIYNNNYGLGFSI
;
A
#
# COMPACT_ATOMS: atom_id res chain seq x y z
N MET A 1 21.40 21.22 -2.27
CA MET A 1 21.06 19.82 -1.89
C MET A 1 21.20 18.92 -3.10
N LYS A 2 22.10 17.92 -3.08
CA LYS A 2 22.24 16.94 -4.18
C LYS A 2 21.01 16.01 -4.17
N ARG A 3 20.20 16.06 -5.22
CA ARG A 3 19.08 15.14 -5.42
C ARG A 3 19.64 13.73 -5.62
N LYS A 4 19.26 12.80 -4.77
CA LYS A 4 19.59 11.38 -4.93
C LYS A 4 18.55 10.78 -5.91
N ASN A 5 18.87 10.81 -7.21
CA ASN A 5 18.05 10.14 -8.21
C ASN A 5 18.37 8.64 -8.14
N THR A 6 17.47 7.89 -7.57
CA THR A 6 17.50 6.42 -7.57
C THR A 6 16.69 5.95 -8.80
N LYS A 7 17.05 4.81 -9.37
CA LYS A 7 16.34 4.23 -10.51
C LYS A 7 15.87 2.84 -10.15
N ILE A 8 14.63 2.52 -10.51
CA ILE A 8 14.11 1.16 -10.44
C ILE A 8 14.03 0.55 -11.83
N ALA A 9 14.34 -0.74 -11.94
CA ALA A 9 14.22 -1.46 -13.20
C ALA A 9 12.84 -2.13 -13.29
N VAL A 10 12.06 -1.75 -14.30
CA VAL A 10 10.77 -2.37 -14.62
C VAL A 10 10.81 -2.90 -16.04
N LYS A 11 10.64 -4.21 -16.23
CA LYS A 11 10.73 -4.89 -17.53
C LYS A 11 12.02 -4.51 -18.32
N GLY A 12 13.15 -4.46 -17.63
CA GLY A 12 14.45 -4.13 -18.25
C GLY A 12 14.69 -2.65 -18.57
N LYS A 13 13.74 -1.77 -18.30
CA LYS A 13 13.88 -0.31 -18.45
C LYS A 13 13.95 0.37 -17.08
N GLN A 14 14.69 1.48 -17.03
CA GLN A 14 14.91 2.24 -15.80
C GLN A 14 13.88 3.36 -15.67
N ILE A 15 13.19 3.40 -14.53
CA ILE A 15 12.28 4.49 -14.14
C ILE A 15 12.96 5.32 -13.06
N GLY A 16 13.08 6.62 -13.27
CA GLY A 16 13.67 7.54 -12.30
C GLY A 16 12.77 7.75 -11.09
N ILE A 17 13.38 7.70 -9.91
CA ILE A 17 12.75 8.09 -8.64
C ILE A 17 13.42 9.36 -8.17
N SER A 18 12.63 10.35 -7.79
CA SER A 18 13.08 11.60 -7.18
C SER A 18 12.46 11.72 -5.78
N LEU A 19 13.26 12.11 -4.80
CA LEU A 19 12.76 12.47 -3.47
C LEU A 19 12.46 13.96 -3.44
N HIS A 20 11.23 14.31 -3.11
CA HIS A 20 10.79 15.68 -2.91
C HIS A 20 10.04 15.79 -1.59
N ASN A 21 10.50 16.64 -0.68
CA ASN A 21 9.93 16.80 0.68
C ASN A 21 9.75 15.47 1.42
N SER A 22 10.75 14.58 1.35
CA SER A 22 10.74 13.23 1.96
C SER A 22 9.67 12.27 1.40
N ARG A 23 9.02 12.62 0.29
CA ARG A 23 8.09 11.77 -0.44
C ARG A 23 8.71 11.30 -1.75
N GLU A 24 8.37 10.09 -2.16
CA GLU A 24 8.86 9.50 -3.41
C GLU A 24 7.98 9.92 -4.60
N PHE A 25 8.66 10.36 -5.67
CA PHE A 25 8.05 10.72 -6.94
C PHE A 25 8.66 9.88 -8.04
N LEU A 26 7.83 9.26 -8.87
CA LEU A 26 8.24 8.47 -10.03
C LEU A 26 8.12 9.28 -11.31
N SER A 27 9.02 9.04 -12.25
CA SER A 27 9.00 9.68 -13.56
C SER A 27 7.87 9.13 -14.43
N LEU A 28 6.80 9.91 -14.62
CA LEU A 28 5.74 9.59 -15.59
C LEU A 28 6.27 9.60 -17.03
N THR A 29 7.26 10.47 -17.31
CA THR A 29 7.92 10.54 -18.62
C THR A 29 8.62 9.23 -18.95
N ASP A 30 9.36 8.62 -18.01
CA ASP A 30 10.01 7.33 -18.23
C ASP A 30 8.96 6.21 -18.38
N MET A 31 7.89 6.26 -17.60
CA MET A 31 6.78 5.29 -17.73
C MET A 31 6.08 5.42 -19.09
N ALA A 32 5.80 6.63 -19.55
CA ALA A 32 5.24 6.88 -20.88
C ALA A 32 6.20 6.42 -21.99
N CYS A 33 7.51 6.60 -21.81
CA CYS A 33 8.55 6.14 -22.76
C CYS A 33 8.54 4.61 -22.94
N LEU A 34 8.04 3.83 -21.97
CA LEU A 34 7.85 2.38 -22.12
C LEU A 34 6.82 2.05 -23.19
N LYS A 35 5.81 2.90 -23.37
CA LYS A 35 4.74 2.73 -24.37
C LYS A 35 5.13 3.31 -25.72
N ASP A 36 5.55 4.56 -25.73
CA ASP A 36 6.04 5.25 -26.93
C ASP A 36 7.05 6.33 -26.57
N SER A 37 8.31 6.10 -26.92
CA SER A 37 9.42 7.01 -26.59
C SER A 37 9.36 8.36 -27.33
N LYS A 38 8.60 8.44 -28.42
CA LYS A 38 8.50 9.66 -29.24
C LYS A 38 7.34 10.57 -28.81
N ARG A 39 6.38 10.06 -28.03
CA ARG A 39 5.13 10.75 -27.70
C ARG A 39 4.82 10.80 -26.21
N THR A 40 5.84 10.88 -25.38
CA THR A 40 5.68 10.83 -23.90
C THR A 40 4.74 11.91 -23.37
N ASP A 41 4.92 13.15 -23.83
CA ASP A 41 4.10 14.29 -23.39
C ASP A 41 2.63 14.13 -23.84
N TYR A 42 2.42 13.64 -25.05
CA TYR A 42 1.08 13.36 -25.56
C TYR A 42 0.37 12.26 -24.76
N ILE A 43 1.09 11.23 -24.34
CA ILE A 43 0.54 10.16 -23.49
C ILE A 43 0.09 10.73 -22.15
N ILE A 44 0.91 11.57 -21.51
CA ILE A 44 0.58 12.20 -20.24
C ILE A 44 -0.60 13.17 -20.38
N GLN A 45 -0.62 13.99 -21.44
CA GLN A 45 -1.76 14.87 -21.73
C GLN A 45 -3.04 14.09 -21.98
N ASN A 46 -2.97 12.98 -22.71
CA ASN A 46 -4.13 12.14 -22.99
C ASN A 46 -4.67 11.48 -21.71
N TRP A 47 -3.80 11.09 -20.78
CA TRP A 47 -4.20 10.63 -19.46
C TRP A 47 -4.89 11.74 -18.66
N LEU A 48 -4.37 12.97 -18.65
CA LEU A 48 -4.96 14.14 -17.99
C LEU A 48 -6.29 14.59 -18.62
N ARG A 49 -6.63 14.16 -19.85
CA ARG A 49 -7.93 14.44 -20.46
C ARG A 49 -9.07 13.59 -19.91
N ASN A 50 -8.75 12.47 -19.26
CA ASN A 50 -9.78 11.57 -18.75
C ASN A 50 -10.44 12.14 -17.50
N ARG A 51 -11.76 12.09 -17.45
CA ARG A 51 -12.52 12.55 -16.32
C ARG A 51 -12.16 11.81 -15.02
N ASN A 52 -12.03 10.48 -15.11
CA ASN A 52 -11.65 9.65 -13.95
C ASN A 52 -10.28 10.04 -13.40
N THR A 53 -9.33 10.36 -14.26
CA THR A 53 -8.00 10.85 -13.86
C THR A 53 -8.10 12.18 -13.11
N ILE A 54 -8.85 13.14 -13.64
CA ILE A 54 -9.03 14.44 -13.00
C ILE A 54 -9.72 14.28 -11.63
N GLU A 55 -10.74 13.44 -11.54
CA GLU A 55 -11.43 13.16 -10.28
C GLU A 55 -10.48 12.50 -9.26
N PHE A 56 -9.69 11.51 -9.67
CA PHE A 56 -8.68 10.89 -8.82
C PHE A 56 -7.64 11.90 -8.31
N LEU A 57 -7.07 12.69 -9.21
CA LEU A 57 -6.08 13.72 -8.85
C LEU A 57 -6.67 14.75 -7.87
N GLY A 58 -7.89 15.20 -8.12
CA GLY A 58 -8.56 16.16 -7.24
C GLY A 58 -8.86 15.59 -5.85
N ILE A 59 -9.24 14.32 -5.73
CA ILE A 59 -9.44 13.65 -4.44
C ILE A 59 -8.10 13.50 -3.73
N TRP A 60 -7.05 13.06 -4.44
CA TRP A 60 -5.73 12.91 -3.86
C TRP A 60 -5.19 14.24 -3.31
N GLU A 61 -5.31 15.32 -4.09
CA GLU A 61 -4.88 16.66 -3.66
C GLU A 61 -5.69 17.15 -2.44
N LYS A 62 -7.01 16.99 -2.42
CA LYS A 62 -7.85 17.36 -1.27
C LYS A 62 -7.45 16.68 0.03
N ILE A 63 -6.95 15.43 -0.05
CA ILE A 63 -6.50 14.67 1.12
C ILE A 63 -5.11 15.13 1.58
N ASN A 64 -4.20 15.45 0.64
CA ASN A 64 -2.78 15.62 0.91
C ASN A 64 -2.30 17.06 0.86
N ASN A 65 -3.11 18.00 0.36
CA ASN A 65 -2.73 19.37 0.06
C ASN A 65 -3.75 20.37 0.62
N PRO A 66 -3.46 21.06 1.72
CA PRO A 66 -4.36 22.06 2.31
C PRO A 66 -4.52 23.32 1.42
N ASP A 67 -3.54 23.60 0.56
CA ASP A 67 -3.53 24.80 -0.31
C ASP A 67 -4.12 24.52 -1.70
N PHE A 68 -4.75 23.35 -1.87
CA PHE A 68 -5.37 22.95 -3.14
C PHE A 68 -6.55 23.87 -3.51
N ASN A 69 -6.59 24.33 -4.77
CA ASN A 69 -7.65 25.20 -5.28
C ASN A 69 -8.84 24.39 -5.82
N PRO A 70 -9.94 24.24 -5.06
CA PRO A 70 -11.10 23.42 -5.48
C PRO A 70 -11.90 24.09 -6.60
N ILE A 71 -11.85 25.41 -6.76
CA ILE A 71 -12.63 26.12 -7.79
C ILE A 71 -12.07 25.83 -9.18
N GLU A 72 -10.77 25.96 -9.35
CA GLU A 72 -10.09 25.62 -10.61
C GLU A 72 -10.20 24.12 -10.93
N PHE A 73 -10.11 23.27 -9.91
CA PHE A 73 -10.36 21.85 -10.06
C PHE A 73 -11.75 21.55 -10.61
N ASP A 74 -12.80 22.16 -10.07
CA ASP A 74 -14.17 21.96 -10.56
C ASP A 74 -14.34 22.42 -12.01
N GLY A 75 -13.63 23.48 -12.41
CA GLY A 75 -13.54 23.91 -13.81
C GLY A 75 -12.96 22.82 -14.72
N PHE A 76 -11.84 22.23 -14.32
CA PHE A 76 -11.22 21.12 -15.08
C PHE A 76 -12.11 19.88 -15.10
N ARG A 77 -12.72 19.50 -13.97
CA ARG A 77 -13.60 18.34 -13.86
C ARG A 77 -14.82 18.44 -14.78
N LYS A 78 -15.43 19.62 -14.92
CA LYS A 78 -16.57 19.87 -15.81
C LYS A 78 -16.21 19.68 -17.28
N ASN A 79 -15.00 20.06 -17.67
CA ASN A 79 -14.54 20.01 -19.06
C ASN A 79 -13.83 18.69 -19.41
N ALA A 80 -13.40 17.93 -18.43
CA ALA A 80 -12.68 16.66 -18.61
C ALA A 80 -13.54 15.64 -19.37
N GLY A 81 -12.94 15.00 -20.36
CA GLY A 81 -13.60 14.06 -21.28
C GLY A 81 -14.18 14.69 -22.55
N LEU A 82 -14.31 16.01 -22.64
CA LEU A 82 -14.69 16.68 -23.87
C LEU A 82 -13.56 16.59 -24.93
N ASN A 83 -13.93 16.46 -26.20
CA ASN A 83 -12.95 16.36 -27.30
C ASN A 83 -12.02 17.58 -27.39
N SER A 84 -12.52 18.76 -27.08
CA SER A 84 -11.77 20.01 -27.09
C SER A 84 -10.91 20.24 -25.84
N PHE A 85 -11.10 19.41 -24.79
CA PHE A 85 -10.39 19.60 -23.53
C PHE A 85 -8.93 19.14 -23.65
N VAL A 86 -8.02 20.03 -23.36
CA VAL A 86 -6.58 19.77 -23.29
C VAL A 86 -6.04 20.33 -22.00
N LEU A 87 -5.31 19.53 -21.25
CA LEU A 87 -4.69 19.92 -19.99
C LEU A 87 -3.25 19.43 -19.95
N THR A 88 -2.32 20.32 -19.65
CA THR A 88 -0.91 20.00 -19.42
C THR A 88 -0.64 19.83 -17.93
N SER A 89 0.38 19.06 -17.57
CA SER A 89 0.82 18.93 -16.18
C SER A 89 1.15 20.28 -15.55
N LYS A 90 1.77 21.18 -16.32
CA LYS A 90 2.09 22.53 -15.88
C LYS A 90 0.83 23.35 -15.55
N GLN A 91 -0.16 23.35 -16.43
CA GLN A 91 -1.44 24.02 -16.17
C GLN A 91 -2.18 23.47 -14.95
N TRP A 92 -2.17 22.15 -14.78
CA TRP A 92 -2.73 21.51 -13.59
C TRP A 92 -2.08 22.04 -12.32
N ILE A 93 -0.74 22.02 -12.26
CA ILE A 93 0.03 22.49 -11.10
C ILE A 93 -0.24 23.96 -10.79
N GLU A 94 -0.11 24.83 -11.80
CA GLU A 94 -0.18 26.29 -11.62
C GLU A 94 -1.60 26.77 -11.25
N LYS A 95 -2.63 26.13 -11.80
CA LYS A 95 -4.01 26.54 -11.57
C LYS A 95 -4.58 26.00 -10.27
N THR A 96 -4.26 24.77 -9.93
CA THR A 96 -4.84 24.10 -8.75
C THR A 96 -3.94 24.13 -7.52
N ASN A 97 -2.73 24.70 -7.61
CA ASN A 97 -1.69 24.62 -6.58
C ASN A 97 -1.34 23.16 -6.21
N ALA A 98 -1.41 22.25 -7.19
CA ALA A 98 -1.19 20.84 -6.98
C ALA A 98 0.25 20.53 -6.52
N ILE A 99 0.39 19.58 -5.58
CA ILE A 99 1.67 19.12 -5.06
C ILE A 99 2.00 17.66 -5.47
N GLY A 100 1.01 16.91 -5.92
CA GLY A 100 1.16 15.50 -6.29
C GLY A 100 1.86 15.26 -7.62
N ILE A 101 1.95 16.28 -8.48
CA ILE A 101 2.65 16.25 -9.76
C ILE A 101 3.69 17.36 -9.81
N ILE A 102 4.86 17.07 -10.37
CA ILE A 102 5.96 18.02 -10.57
C ILE A 102 6.34 18.00 -12.04
N ALA A 103 6.30 19.14 -12.70
CA ALA A 103 6.75 19.31 -14.09
C ALA A 103 8.05 20.13 -14.11
N GLN A 104 9.09 19.57 -14.70
CA GLN A 104 10.40 20.21 -14.83
C GLN A 104 10.73 20.41 -16.31
N ALA A 105 11.04 21.63 -16.70
CA ALA A 105 11.49 21.93 -18.05
C ALA A 105 13.02 21.68 -18.18
N GLY A 106 13.49 21.47 -19.43
CA GLY A 106 14.90 21.37 -19.75
C GLY A 106 15.34 19.96 -20.20
N ARG A 107 16.62 19.83 -20.60
CA ARG A 107 17.21 18.61 -21.18
C ARG A 107 17.08 17.37 -20.28
N TYR A 108 17.04 17.57 -18.97
CA TYR A 108 16.88 16.54 -17.96
C TYR A 108 15.55 16.70 -17.20
N GLY A 109 14.63 17.43 -17.81
CA GLY A 109 13.29 17.65 -17.30
C GLY A 109 12.42 16.41 -17.46
N GLY A 110 11.16 16.56 -17.03
CA GLY A 110 10.16 15.53 -17.14
C GLY A 110 9.01 15.80 -16.19
N THR A 111 8.00 14.98 -16.29
CA THR A 111 6.86 14.97 -15.37
C THR A 111 7.04 13.85 -14.38
N TYR A 112 7.03 14.19 -13.10
CA TYR A 112 7.11 13.27 -11.97
C TYR A 112 5.81 13.33 -11.18
N ALA A 113 5.40 12.22 -10.61
CA ALA A 113 4.22 12.19 -9.75
C ALA A 113 4.48 11.40 -8.47
N HIS A 114 3.75 11.76 -7.40
CA HIS A 114 3.74 10.97 -6.17
C HIS A 114 3.44 9.50 -6.49
N VAL A 115 3.96 8.59 -5.69
CA VAL A 115 3.87 7.14 -5.94
C VAL A 115 2.44 6.68 -6.20
N ASP A 116 1.45 7.17 -5.46
CA ASP A 116 0.03 6.81 -5.64
C ASP A 116 -0.48 7.20 -7.03
N ILE A 117 -0.15 8.44 -7.46
CA ILE A 117 -0.55 8.99 -8.76
C ILE A 117 0.19 8.26 -9.90
N ALA A 118 1.45 7.93 -9.70
CA ALA A 118 2.22 7.17 -10.67
C ALA A 118 1.72 5.73 -10.84
N LEU A 119 1.23 5.10 -9.77
CA LEU A 119 0.59 3.78 -9.84
C LEU A 119 -0.71 3.84 -10.64
N GLU A 120 -1.55 4.86 -10.42
CA GLU A 120 -2.76 5.09 -11.22
C GLU A 120 -2.43 5.28 -12.70
N PHE A 121 -1.44 6.13 -13.02
CA PHE A 121 -0.95 6.30 -14.38
C PHE A 121 -0.44 4.98 -14.99
N GLY A 122 0.28 4.17 -14.22
CA GLY A 122 0.75 2.86 -14.64
C GLY A 122 -0.40 1.89 -14.96
N MET A 123 -1.45 1.90 -14.14
CA MET A 123 -2.67 1.10 -14.38
C MET A 123 -3.43 1.57 -15.63
N TRP A 124 -3.45 2.87 -15.90
CA TRP A 124 -4.07 3.42 -17.09
C TRP A 124 -3.28 3.08 -18.36
N ILE A 125 -1.93 3.09 -18.30
CA ILE A 125 -1.06 2.89 -19.46
C ILE A 125 -0.93 1.41 -19.85
N SER A 126 -1.04 0.47 -18.88
CA SER A 126 -0.86 -0.98 -19.09
C SER A 126 -1.89 -1.79 -18.30
N ALA A 127 -2.71 -2.54 -19.04
CA ALA A 127 -3.67 -3.48 -18.46
C ALA A 127 -2.97 -4.62 -17.70
N GLU A 128 -1.81 -5.08 -18.20
CA GLU A 128 -1.00 -6.11 -17.56
C GLU A 128 -0.49 -5.63 -16.19
N PHE A 129 -0.03 -4.38 -16.13
CA PHE A 129 0.41 -3.77 -14.88
C PHE A 129 -0.74 -3.64 -13.87
N LYS A 130 -1.93 -3.26 -14.34
CA LYS A 130 -3.14 -3.21 -13.50
C LYS A 130 -3.46 -4.58 -12.91
N ILE A 131 -3.45 -5.64 -13.72
CA ILE A 131 -3.71 -7.01 -13.26
C ILE A 131 -2.63 -7.46 -12.27
N TYR A 132 -1.37 -7.14 -12.54
CA TYR A 132 -0.26 -7.45 -11.64
C TYR A 132 -0.48 -6.80 -10.27
N LEU A 133 -0.83 -5.52 -10.20
CA LEU A 133 -1.10 -4.82 -8.93
C LEU A 133 -2.28 -5.43 -8.16
N VAL A 134 -3.37 -5.80 -8.86
CA VAL A 134 -4.53 -6.45 -8.24
C VAL A 134 -4.13 -7.79 -7.62
N LYS A 135 -3.35 -8.61 -8.35
CA LYS A 135 -2.88 -9.90 -7.83
C LYS A 135 -1.91 -9.74 -6.66
N GLU A 136 -1.01 -8.75 -6.74
CA GLU A 136 -0.07 -8.48 -5.66
C GLU A 136 -0.79 -8.00 -4.39
N PHE A 137 -1.81 -7.15 -4.53
CA PHE A 137 -2.66 -6.76 -3.41
C PHE A 137 -3.37 -7.97 -2.78
N GLN A 138 -3.92 -8.88 -3.59
CA GLN A 138 -4.55 -10.10 -3.10
C GLN A 138 -3.53 -10.97 -2.33
N ARG A 139 -2.33 -11.15 -2.89
CA ARG A 139 -1.26 -11.92 -2.25
C ARG A 139 -0.87 -11.35 -0.88
N LEU A 140 -0.66 -10.03 -0.81
CA LEU A 140 -0.31 -9.34 0.44
C LEU A 140 -1.44 -9.46 1.48
N LYS A 141 -2.70 -9.35 1.04
CA LYS A 141 -3.86 -9.51 1.93
C LYS A 141 -3.95 -10.93 2.49
N ASP A 142 -3.71 -11.93 1.66
CA ASP A 142 -3.69 -13.34 2.10
C ASP A 142 -2.55 -13.61 3.09
N GLU A 143 -1.37 -13.03 2.85
CA GLU A 143 -0.24 -13.11 3.78
C GLU A 143 -0.55 -12.44 5.12
N GLU A 144 -1.15 -11.24 5.10
CA GLU A 144 -1.56 -10.52 6.31
C GLU A 144 -2.58 -11.33 7.12
N GLN A 145 -3.59 -11.92 6.45
CA GLN A 145 -4.58 -12.77 7.10
C GLN A 145 -3.94 -14.02 7.72
N ASN A 146 -3.00 -14.65 7.03
CA ASN A 146 -2.29 -15.81 7.53
C ASN A 146 -1.41 -15.46 8.74
N GLN A 147 -0.71 -14.32 8.72
CA GLN A 147 0.09 -13.85 9.84
C GLN A 147 -0.78 -13.47 11.05
N SER A 148 -1.86 -12.76 10.85
CA SER A 148 -2.81 -12.39 11.90
C SER A 148 -3.46 -13.62 12.54
N GLY A 149 -3.84 -14.62 11.74
CA GLY A 149 -4.36 -15.89 12.22
C GLY A 149 -3.36 -16.68 13.07
N TRP A 150 -2.09 -16.64 12.72
CA TRP A 150 -1.00 -17.27 13.47
C TRP A 150 -0.76 -16.58 14.81
N ASP A 151 -0.74 -15.26 14.84
CA ASP A 151 -0.54 -14.47 16.07
C ASP A 151 -1.73 -14.60 17.03
N ILE A 152 -2.96 -14.64 16.52
CA ILE A 152 -4.17 -14.88 17.32
C ILE A 152 -4.11 -16.27 17.98
N LYS A 153 -3.78 -17.33 17.23
CA LYS A 153 -3.63 -18.68 17.77
C LYS A 153 -2.55 -18.73 18.85
N ARG A 154 -1.40 -18.09 18.62
CA ARG A 154 -0.30 -18.03 19.60
C ARG A 154 -0.73 -17.30 20.89
N ASN A 155 -1.43 -16.18 20.75
CA ASN A 155 -1.91 -15.40 21.88
C ASN A 155 -3.01 -16.12 22.66
N LEU A 156 -3.93 -16.78 21.99
CA LEU A 156 -4.95 -17.64 22.63
C LEU A 156 -4.32 -18.81 23.37
N THR A 157 -3.31 -19.47 22.79
CA THR A 157 -2.58 -20.55 23.48
C THR A 157 -1.88 -20.03 24.74
N LYS A 158 -1.24 -18.87 24.69
CA LYS A 158 -0.62 -18.25 25.87
C LYS A 158 -1.64 -17.89 26.96
N MET A 159 -2.78 -17.33 26.57
CA MET A 159 -3.86 -16.98 27.51
C MET A 159 -4.45 -18.23 28.17
N ASN A 160 -4.77 -19.25 27.39
CA ASN A 160 -5.27 -20.52 27.93
C ASN A 160 -4.29 -21.15 28.93
N TYR A 161 -3.01 -21.22 28.57
CA TYR A 161 -1.97 -21.73 29.47
C TYR A 161 -1.95 -20.94 30.79
N ARG A 162 -2.05 -19.62 30.74
CA ARG A 162 -2.04 -18.75 31.93
C ARG A 162 -3.26 -18.99 32.81
N ILE A 163 -4.45 -19.04 32.23
CA ILE A 163 -5.71 -19.28 32.93
C ILE A 163 -5.68 -20.65 33.65
N HIS A 164 -5.26 -21.70 32.94
CA HIS A 164 -5.14 -23.03 33.53
C HIS A 164 -4.11 -23.08 34.66
N THR A 165 -2.96 -22.43 34.49
CA THR A 165 -1.92 -22.38 35.54
C THR A 165 -2.37 -21.64 36.78
N ASP A 166 -3.06 -20.53 36.61
CA ASP A 166 -3.56 -19.72 37.73
C ASP A 166 -4.71 -20.45 38.47
N ALA A 167 -5.62 -21.09 37.70
CA ALA A 167 -6.69 -21.90 38.32
C ALA A 167 -6.15 -23.09 39.13
N ILE A 168 -5.09 -23.74 38.65
CA ILE A 168 -4.42 -24.81 39.42
C ILE A 168 -3.75 -24.28 40.68
N LYS A 169 -3.05 -23.14 40.58
CA LYS A 169 -2.39 -22.50 41.74
C LYS A 169 -3.38 -22.10 42.83
N GLU A 170 -4.51 -21.54 42.42
CA GLU A 170 -5.50 -21.01 43.38
C GLU A 170 -6.39 -22.09 44.00
N ASN A 171 -6.72 -23.15 43.28
CA ASN A 171 -7.73 -24.12 43.68
C ASN A 171 -7.21 -25.52 44.00
N LEU A 172 -6.05 -25.91 43.49
CA LEU A 172 -5.53 -27.29 43.66
C LEU A 172 -4.23 -27.36 44.47
N ILE A 173 -3.46 -26.27 44.58
CA ILE A 173 -2.22 -26.28 45.39
C ILE A 173 -2.51 -25.68 46.76
N PRO A 174 -2.31 -26.43 47.86
CA PRO A 174 -2.45 -25.91 49.19
C PRO A 174 -1.50 -24.72 49.45
N LYS A 175 -1.99 -23.66 50.07
CA LYS A 175 -1.25 -22.40 50.28
C LYS A 175 0.13 -22.55 50.92
N HIS A 176 0.37 -23.62 51.69
CA HIS A 176 1.68 -23.89 52.33
C HIS A 176 2.74 -24.44 51.37
N LEU A 177 2.34 -24.89 50.14
CA LEU A 177 3.27 -25.39 49.12
C LEU A 177 3.62 -24.33 48.05
N THR A 178 2.98 -23.19 48.03
CA THR A 178 3.21 -22.13 47.03
C THR A 178 4.58 -21.44 47.18
N ASN A 179 5.25 -21.57 48.33
CA ASN A 179 6.58 -21.00 48.59
C ASN A 179 7.74 -21.98 48.40
N SER A 180 7.50 -23.17 47.90
CA SER A 180 8.56 -24.17 47.75
C SER A 180 9.16 -24.17 46.35
N SER A 181 10.43 -24.54 46.26
CA SER A 181 11.25 -24.68 45.04
C SER A 181 10.68 -25.66 43.99
N PHE A 182 9.54 -26.29 44.28
CA PHE A 182 8.83 -27.22 43.36
C PHE A 182 8.25 -26.50 42.14
N LEU A 183 7.81 -25.25 42.29
CA LEU A 183 7.23 -24.48 41.16
C LEU A 183 8.29 -24.00 40.16
N ARG A 184 9.56 -23.90 40.54
CA ARG A 184 10.65 -23.48 39.61
C ARG A 184 11.02 -24.55 38.57
N ARG A 185 10.65 -25.83 38.76
CA ARG A 185 10.93 -26.91 37.80
C ARG A 185 9.90 -27.03 36.70
N GLN A 186 8.74 -26.37 36.81
CA GLN A 186 7.70 -26.42 35.77
C GLN A 186 7.72 -25.27 34.78
N GLU A 187 8.66 -24.31 34.93
CA GLU A 187 8.80 -23.17 34.03
C GLU A 187 9.63 -23.45 32.75
N SER A 188 10.17 -24.65 32.59
CA SER A 188 10.76 -25.04 31.31
C SER A 188 9.68 -25.60 30.37
N PRO A 189 9.62 -25.14 29.12
CA PRO A 189 8.61 -25.57 28.16
C PRO A 189 8.91 -26.99 27.68
N LYS A 190 8.45 -28.00 28.38
CA LYS A 190 8.36 -29.37 27.83
C LYS A 190 6.92 -29.64 27.45
N THR A 191 6.74 -29.75 26.14
CA THR A 191 5.68 -30.42 25.40
C THR A 191 4.51 -30.96 26.25
N ILE A 192 3.44 -30.16 26.35
CA ILE A 192 2.15 -30.69 26.80
C ILE A 192 1.50 -31.35 25.59
N VAL A 193 1.51 -32.69 25.61
CA VAL A 193 0.68 -33.49 24.70
C VAL A 193 -0.77 -33.25 25.09
N ILE A 194 -1.50 -32.51 24.26
CA ILE A 194 -2.95 -32.34 24.42
C ILE A 194 -3.58 -33.65 23.97
N TYR A 195 -4.08 -34.44 24.91
CA TYR A 195 -5.00 -35.52 24.58
C TYR A 195 -6.30 -34.88 24.09
N ASN A 196 -6.49 -34.89 22.76
CA ASN A 196 -7.79 -34.70 22.16
C ASN A 196 -8.66 -35.91 22.51
N ASN A 197 -9.54 -35.76 23.47
CA ASN A 197 -10.67 -36.65 23.62
C ASN A 197 -11.61 -36.45 22.43
N ASN A 198 -11.37 -37.19 21.39
CA ASN A 198 -12.36 -37.42 20.34
C ASN A 198 -13.56 -38.16 20.94
N TYR A 199 -14.61 -37.41 21.24
CA TYR A 199 -15.93 -38.04 21.28
C TYR A 199 -16.31 -38.40 19.85
N GLY A 200 -16.16 -39.69 19.56
CA GLY A 200 -16.66 -40.27 18.34
C GLY A 200 -18.17 -40.15 18.28
N LEU A 201 -18.63 -39.47 17.28
CA LEU A 201 -19.96 -39.67 16.71
C LEU A 201 -19.74 -40.34 15.36
N GLY A 202 -19.89 -41.66 15.38
CA GLY A 202 -20.01 -42.45 14.16
C GLY A 202 -21.28 -42.05 13.41
N PHE A 203 -21.13 -41.78 12.14
CA PHE A 203 -22.18 -41.99 11.16
C PHE A 203 -21.61 -42.92 10.08
N SER A 204 -22.08 -44.15 10.14
CA SER A 204 -22.11 -45.04 8.98
C SER A 204 -23.13 -44.51 7.99
N ILE A 205 -22.75 -44.34 6.78
CA ILE A 205 -23.25 -44.95 5.54
C ILE A 205 -22.38 -44.45 4.41
#